data_22c4707051d6c9a127b6d8b6d0c52158
#
_entry.id   22c4707051d6c9a127b6d8b6d0c52158
#
_cell.length_a   1.000
_cell.length_b   1.000
_cell.length_c   1.000
_cell.angle_alpha   90.00
_cell.angle_beta   90.00
_cell.angle_gamma   90.00
#
_symmetry.space_group_name_H-M   'P 1'
#
loop_
_entity.id
_entity.type
_entity.pdbx_description
1 polymer ?
#
loop_
_entity_poly.entity_id
_entity_poly.type
_entity_poly.pdbx_seq_one_letter_code
_entity_poly.pdbx_strand_id
1 'polypeptide(L)'
;MTSMLLAAGLGALQAGAAGIRPEDRVIERFLRYVTIDTHSSETSGTLPSTPAQTVFARQLADELKGLGAKDVFVSEGSFVYVTLPASAGREDEPPLGFLAHLDTSSEAPGANVRPRRVTYAGGVLPLGTSGRSLDPAVFPELGRLVGKELIVTDGTTLLGADDKLGVAILMTLAETLLAKDAPSHREIRLCLTPDEEIGAGLHGFDPVRFGAKIAYTVDGSEVDVVMTANFNAAAATLEFRGVSVHPGTAKGVMVNALKLATAFVQDLPAAESPERTSGREGFYHPTSLSGNVAAAKLSLLVRDHDAGRFEARKRFLKERADAVNARYGAGTVSLTVKDQYRNMEEGIGKVPELVEAAKAALRSEGLEPRLGAIRGGTDGATLTAMGIPCPDIGTGGRNFHGECEYAIVEEVEKSFRIVLKLSGM
;
A
#
# COMPACT_ATOMS: atom_id res chain seq x y z
N MET A 1 -7.19 -5.51 -45.78
CA MET A 1 -5.78 -5.12 -45.72
C MET A 1 -5.59 -4.17 -44.57
N THR A 2 -4.98 -4.63 -43.48
CA THR A 2 -4.27 -3.91 -42.43
C THR A 2 -4.37 -4.71 -41.11
N SER A 3 -3.63 -5.82 -41.09
CA SER A 3 -3.43 -6.57 -39.83
C SER A 3 -2.07 -7.27 -39.96
N MET A 4 -1.00 -6.50 -39.75
CA MET A 4 0.36 -7.01 -39.63
C MET A 4 1.27 -5.83 -39.25
N LEU A 5 1.48 -5.59 -37.95
CA LEU A 5 2.60 -4.78 -37.44
C LEU A 5 2.51 -4.67 -35.89
N LEU A 6 2.58 -5.82 -35.19
CA LEU A 6 2.77 -5.83 -33.70
C LEU A 6 3.47 -7.12 -33.21
N ALA A 7 4.30 -7.74 -34.04
CA ALA A 7 5.02 -8.98 -33.66
C ALA A 7 6.56 -8.86 -33.75
N ALA A 8 7.12 -7.66 -33.74
CA ALA A 8 8.56 -7.44 -33.94
C ALA A 8 9.35 -6.89 -32.73
N GLY A 9 8.83 -7.03 -31.50
CA GLY A 9 9.50 -6.51 -30.31
C GLY A 9 10.01 -7.53 -29.28
N LEU A 10 9.69 -8.82 -29.41
CA LEU A 10 9.97 -9.83 -28.37
C LEU A 10 11.17 -10.75 -28.62
N GLY A 11 11.92 -10.56 -29.71
CA GLY A 11 12.95 -11.50 -30.13
C GLY A 11 14.42 -11.14 -29.84
N ALA A 12 14.74 -10.04 -29.16
CA ALA A 12 16.12 -9.54 -29.11
C ALA A 12 16.75 -9.42 -27.70
N LEU A 13 16.16 -10.02 -26.66
CA LEU A 13 16.65 -9.85 -25.26
C LEU A 13 17.27 -11.12 -24.65
N GLN A 14 17.54 -12.17 -25.40
CA GLN A 14 18.14 -13.42 -24.87
C GLN A 14 19.65 -13.58 -25.06
N ALA A 15 20.34 -12.63 -25.67
CA ALA A 15 21.79 -12.75 -25.89
C ALA A 15 22.51 -11.55 -25.26
N GLY A 16 22.85 -11.64 -23.97
CA GLY A 16 23.67 -10.62 -23.30
C GLY A 16 23.62 -10.55 -21.78
N ALA A 17 23.19 -11.61 -21.10
CA ALA A 17 22.96 -11.58 -19.64
C ALA A 17 24.17 -11.96 -18.76
N ALA A 18 25.34 -12.20 -19.32
CA ALA A 18 26.55 -12.49 -18.53
C ALA A 18 27.21 -11.16 -18.11
N GLY A 19 26.90 -10.65 -16.92
CA GLY A 19 27.59 -9.49 -16.34
C GLY A 19 26.72 -8.39 -15.73
N ILE A 20 25.38 -8.44 -15.85
CA ILE A 20 24.49 -7.46 -15.21
C ILE A 20 24.23 -7.92 -13.77
N ARG A 21 24.47 -7.04 -12.78
CA ARG A 21 24.18 -7.35 -11.37
C ARG A 21 22.67 -7.54 -11.17
N PRO A 22 22.24 -8.41 -10.24
CA PRO A 22 20.80 -8.55 -9.93
C PRO A 22 20.12 -7.24 -9.55
N GLU A 23 20.82 -6.36 -8.83
CA GLU A 23 20.30 -5.04 -8.45
C GLU A 23 20.01 -4.15 -9.67
N ASP A 24 20.87 -4.19 -10.70
CA ASP A 24 20.62 -3.46 -11.95
C ASP A 24 19.36 -4.00 -12.64
N ARG A 25 19.08 -5.31 -12.53
CA ARG A 25 17.84 -5.94 -13.02
C ARG A 25 16.59 -5.43 -12.32
N VAL A 26 16.65 -5.17 -11.00
CA VAL A 26 15.53 -4.55 -10.28
C VAL A 26 15.17 -3.22 -10.91
N ILE A 27 16.17 -2.36 -11.14
CA ILE A 27 15.96 -1.04 -11.73
C ILE A 27 15.43 -1.16 -13.18
N GLU A 28 15.97 -2.06 -14.01
CA GLU A 28 15.48 -2.29 -15.37
C GLU A 28 14.00 -2.72 -15.37
N ARG A 29 13.61 -3.66 -14.49
CA ARG A 29 12.22 -4.09 -14.33
C ARG A 29 11.32 -2.95 -13.88
N PHE A 30 11.74 -2.25 -12.84
CA PHE A 30 10.98 -1.12 -12.31
C PHE A 30 10.70 -0.08 -13.38
N LEU A 31 11.72 0.39 -14.10
CA LEU A 31 11.57 1.36 -15.20
C LEU A 31 10.62 0.88 -16.31
N ARG A 32 10.54 -0.42 -16.55
CA ARG A 32 9.61 -1.03 -17.50
C ARG A 32 8.20 -1.12 -16.93
N TYR A 33 8.05 -1.57 -15.69
CA TYR A 33 6.74 -1.79 -15.05
C TYR A 33 5.98 -0.50 -14.80
N VAL A 34 6.65 0.59 -14.44
CA VAL A 34 5.98 1.88 -14.19
C VAL A 34 5.34 2.48 -15.45
N THR A 35 5.75 2.05 -16.64
CA THR A 35 5.11 2.51 -17.89
C THR A 35 3.74 1.87 -18.16
N ILE A 36 3.37 0.85 -17.39
CA ILE A 36 2.09 0.15 -17.47
C ILE A 36 1.13 0.79 -16.48
N ASP A 37 0.04 1.37 -16.96
CA ASP A 37 -1.00 1.93 -16.10
C ASP A 37 -1.82 0.81 -15.46
N THR A 38 -1.81 0.73 -14.14
CA THR A 38 -2.52 -0.30 -13.35
C THR A 38 -3.30 0.31 -12.20
N HIS A 39 -3.73 1.59 -12.30
CA HIS A 39 -4.48 2.21 -11.24
C HIS A 39 -5.71 1.39 -10.82
N SER A 40 -5.99 1.35 -9.52
CA SER A 40 -7.20 0.75 -8.96
C SER A 40 -8.38 1.73 -8.98
N SER A 41 -9.61 1.23 -8.75
CA SER A 41 -10.83 2.02 -8.81
C SER A 41 -11.80 1.66 -7.68
N GLU A 42 -12.02 2.59 -6.75
CA GLU A 42 -12.98 2.42 -5.64
C GLU A 42 -14.43 2.22 -6.09
N THR A 43 -14.77 2.62 -7.33
CA THR A 43 -16.15 2.63 -7.84
C THR A 43 -16.48 1.48 -8.78
N SER A 44 -15.50 0.65 -9.14
CA SER A 44 -15.66 -0.40 -10.16
C SER A 44 -16.60 -1.53 -9.73
N GLY A 45 -16.54 -1.97 -8.48
CA GLY A 45 -17.30 -3.12 -7.98
C GLY A 45 -16.88 -4.48 -8.54
N THR A 46 -15.77 -4.55 -9.30
CA THR A 46 -15.17 -5.80 -9.82
C THR A 46 -13.88 -6.15 -9.06
N LEU A 47 -13.40 -7.38 -9.22
CA LEU A 47 -12.10 -7.83 -8.71
C LEU A 47 -11.33 -8.52 -9.86
N PRO A 48 -10.17 -7.98 -10.27
CA PRO A 48 -9.61 -6.68 -9.86
C PRO A 48 -10.51 -5.52 -10.30
N SER A 49 -10.31 -4.37 -9.65
CA SER A 49 -11.12 -3.18 -9.92
C SER A 49 -10.89 -2.60 -11.31
N THR A 50 -9.74 -2.88 -11.94
CA THR A 50 -9.44 -2.48 -13.31
C THR A 50 -8.86 -3.63 -14.14
N PRO A 51 -9.26 -3.76 -15.44
CA PRO A 51 -8.75 -4.83 -16.31
C PRO A 51 -7.23 -4.77 -16.56
N ALA A 52 -6.63 -3.61 -16.42
CA ALA A 52 -5.19 -3.42 -16.61
C ALA A 52 -4.35 -4.23 -15.63
N GLN A 53 -4.82 -4.38 -14.39
CA GLN A 53 -4.18 -5.24 -13.39
C GLN A 53 -4.14 -6.71 -13.84
N THR A 54 -5.23 -7.22 -14.46
CA THR A 54 -5.24 -8.58 -15.03
C THR A 54 -4.23 -8.74 -16.16
N VAL A 55 -4.09 -7.73 -17.01
CA VAL A 55 -3.11 -7.76 -18.10
C VAL A 55 -1.70 -7.80 -17.53
N PHE A 56 -1.42 -6.95 -16.54
CA PHE A 56 -0.11 -6.91 -15.90
C PHE A 56 0.20 -8.21 -15.14
N ALA A 57 -0.75 -8.74 -14.38
CA ALA A 57 -0.61 -10.03 -13.67
C ALA A 57 -0.22 -11.18 -14.65
N ARG A 58 -0.86 -11.24 -15.83
CA ARG A 58 -0.54 -12.25 -16.84
C ARG A 58 0.85 -12.04 -17.46
N GLN A 59 1.25 -10.79 -17.72
CA GLN A 59 2.59 -10.48 -18.20
C GLN A 59 3.67 -10.92 -17.22
N LEU A 60 3.48 -10.67 -15.91
CA LEU A 60 4.41 -11.11 -14.87
C LEU A 60 4.43 -12.63 -14.72
N ALA A 61 3.27 -13.28 -14.82
CA ALA A 61 3.20 -14.75 -14.80
C ALA A 61 3.94 -15.38 -16.00
N ASP A 62 3.84 -14.77 -17.18
CA ASP A 62 4.57 -15.25 -18.36
C ASP A 62 6.07 -14.97 -18.26
N GLU A 63 6.47 -13.84 -17.68
CA GLU A 63 7.89 -13.56 -17.35
C GLU A 63 8.44 -14.60 -16.37
N LEU A 64 7.72 -14.92 -15.29
CA LEU A 64 8.11 -15.95 -14.31
C LEU A 64 8.28 -17.34 -14.95
N LYS A 65 7.36 -17.74 -15.82
CA LYS A 65 7.49 -18.99 -16.60
C LYS A 65 8.72 -18.97 -17.49
N GLY A 66 8.99 -17.82 -18.12
CA GLY A 66 10.19 -17.59 -18.95
C GLY A 66 11.49 -17.70 -18.15
N LEU A 67 11.48 -17.34 -16.87
CA LEU A 67 12.60 -17.50 -15.93
C LEU A 67 12.75 -18.96 -15.44
N GLY A 68 11.81 -19.84 -15.76
CA GLY A 68 11.85 -21.27 -15.39
C GLY A 68 11.01 -21.64 -14.18
N ALA A 69 10.20 -20.73 -13.63
CA ALA A 69 9.26 -21.07 -12.58
C ALA A 69 8.21 -22.07 -13.10
N LYS A 70 8.03 -23.18 -12.39
CA LYS A 70 7.14 -24.28 -12.82
C LYS A 70 5.74 -24.18 -12.25
N ASP A 71 5.59 -23.64 -11.06
CA ASP A 71 4.32 -23.47 -10.36
C ASP A 71 3.96 -21.98 -10.34
N VAL A 72 3.36 -21.50 -11.44
CA VAL A 72 2.87 -20.13 -11.58
C VAL A 72 1.37 -20.18 -11.89
N PHE A 73 0.57 -19.61 -11.02
CA PHE A 73 -0.89 -19.59 -11.14
C PHE A 73 -1.41 -18.16 -11.07
N VAL A 74 -2.28 -17.80 -12.00
CA VAL A 74 -3.04 -16.53 -11.96
C VAL A 74 -4.50 -16.85 -11.68
N SER A 75 -5.05 -16.32 -10.58
CA SER A 75 -6.45 -16.52 -10.21
C SER A 75 -7.39 -15.67 -11.08
N GLU A 76 -8.71 -15.92 -10.99
CA GLU A 76 -9.72 -15.05 -11.61
C GLU A 76 -9.66 -13.61 -11.09
N GLY A 77 -9.35 -13.45 -9.79
CA GLY A 77 -9.12 -12.14 -9.16
C GLY A 77 -7.76 -11.52 -9.49
N SER A 78 -6.96 -12.12 -10.39
CA SER A 78 -5.65 -11.62 -10.83
C SER A 78 -4.51 -11.68 -9.80
N PHE A 79 -4.66 -12.47 -8.74
CA PHE A 79 -3.53 -12.84 -7.88
C PHE A 79 -2.55 -13.71 -8.65
N VAL A 80 -1.25 -13.39 -8.57
CA VAL A 80 -0.18 -14.22 -9.14
C VAL A 80 0.51 -14.97 -8.01
N TYR A 81 0.30 -16.28 -7.94
CA TYR A 81 0.96 -17.17 -6.97
C TYR A 81 2.13 -17.88 -7.62
N VAL A 82 3.26 -17.94 -6.93
CA VAL A 82 4.47 -18.61 -7.41
C VAL A 82 5.13 -19.39 -6.29
N THR A 83 5.56 -20.61 -6.59
CA THR A 83 6.42 -21.40 -5.72
C THR A 83 7.84 -21.44 -6.28
N LEU A 84 8.81 -20.99 -5.50
CA LEU A 84 10.23 -21.19 -5.78
C LEU A 84 10.73 -22.31 -4.86
N PRO A 85 11.10 -23.48 -5.42
CA PRO A 85 11.46 -24.65 -4.63
C PRO A 85 12.69 -24.37 -3.75
N ALA A 86 12.74 -24.96 -2.56
CA ALA A 86 13.89 -24.88 -1.70
C ALA A 86 15.17 -25.43 -2.36
N SER A 87 16.31 -24.92 -1.95
CA SER A 87 17.62 -25.52 -2.28
C SER A 87 17.74 -26.91 -1.66
N ALA A 88 18.56 -27.78 -2.30
CA ALA A 88 18.81 -29.14 -1.80
C ALA A 88 19.25 -29.14 -0.34
N GLY A 89 18.57 -29.92 0.49
CA GLY A 89 18.80 -30.05 1.93
C GLY A 89 18.07 -29.01 2.80
N ARG A 90 17.21 -28.17 2.23
CA ARG A 90 16.36 -27.22 2.95
C ARG A 90 14.85 -27.43 2.71
N GLU A 91 14.46 -28.56 2.15
CA GLU A 91 13.09 -28.87 1.76
C GLU A 91 12.15 -29.01 2.97
N ASP A 92 12.70 -29.36 4.14
CA ASP A 92 11.94 -29.53 5.39
C ASP A 92 11.73 -28.19 6.15
N GLU A 93 12.36 -27.12 5.71
CA GLU A 93 12.17 -25.81 6.34
C GLU A 93 10.80 -25.20 5.98
N PRO A 94 10.12 -24.54 6.96
CA PRO A 94 8.86 -23.89 6.66
C PRO A 94 8.98 -22.84 5.55
N PRO A 95 8.06 -22.82 4.58
CA PRO A 95 8.08 -21.82 3.51
C PRO A 95 7.97 -20.39 4.04
N LEU A 96 8.68 -19.45 3.39
CA LEU A 96 8.58 -18.03 3.65
C LEU A 96 7.81 -17.34 2.51
N GLY A 97 6.82 -16.52 2.85
CA GLY A 97 6.05 -15.75 1.91
C GLY A 97 6.60 -14.36 1.66
N PHE A 98 6.41 -13.85 0.43
CA PHE A 98 6.57 -12.43 0.10
C PHE A 98 5.40 -11.95 -0.74
N LEU A 99 4.95 -10.72 -0.49
CA LEU A 99 3.88 -10.06 -1.23
C LEU A 99 4.33 -8.69 -1.74
N ALA A 100 3.76 -8.28 -2.88
CA ALA A 100 3.83 -6.95 -3.44
C ALA A 100 2.54 -6.70 -4.23
N HIS A 101 2.06 -5.45 -4.33
CA HIS A 101 0.82 -5.21 -5.05
C HIS A 101 1.03 -4.70 -6.49
N LEU A 102 0.04 -5.03 -7.35
CA LEU A 102 0.09 -4.77 -8.79
C LEU A 102 -0.42 -3.38 -9.16
N ASP A 103 -1.38 -2.89 -8.38
CA ASP A 103 -2.06 -1.64 -8.67
C ASP A 103 -1.26 -0.43 -8.22
N THR A 104 -1.71 0.73 -8.64
CA THR A 104 -1.22 2.02 -8.19
C THR A 104 -2.42 2.86 -7.74
N SER A 105 -2.17 3.81 -6.85
CA SER A 105 -3.18 4.75 -6.38
C SER A 105 -3.83 5.51 -7.53
N SER A 106 -5.11 5.84 -7.38
CA SER A 106 -5.87 6.72 -8.28
C SER A 106 -5.79 8.20 -7.89
N GLU A 107 -5.05 8.56 -6.83
CA GLU A 107 -4.94 9.94 -6.34
C GLU A 107 -4.15 10.86 -7.28
N ALA A 108 -3.23 10.29 -8.08
CA ALA A 108 -2.53 10.98 -9.15
C ALA A 108 -2.57 10.15 -10.45
N PRO A 109 -2.44 10.78 -11.64
CA PRO A 109 -2.42 10.02 -12.90
C PRO A 109 -1.32 8.99 -12.95
N GLY A 110 -1.65 7.73 -13.30
CA GLY A 110 -0.71 6.61 -13.46
C GLY A 110 -0.42 6.23 -14.92
N ALA A 111 -1.04 6.92 -15.88
CA ALA A 111 -0.86 6.64 -17.31
C ALA A 111 0.27 7.49 -17.94
N ASN A 112 1.02 6.87 -18.86
CA ASN A 112 2.12 7.53 -19.58
C ASN A 112 3.26 8.02 -18.66
N VAL A 113 3.56 7.31 -17.61
CA VAL A 113 4.67 7.60 -16.70
C VAL A 113 5.98 7.67 -17.49
N ARG A 114 6.76 8.72 -17.26
CA ARG A 114 8.06 8.98 -17.92
C ARG A 114 9.18 8.99 -16.88
N PRO A 115 9.64 7.81 -16.46
CA PRO A 115 10.68 7.71 -15.45
C PRO A 115 12.02 8.19 -16.00
N ARG A 116 12.78 8.90 -15.19
CA ARG A 116 14.17 9.29 -15.50
C ARG A 116 15.06 9.14 -14.29
N ARG A 117 16.28 8.72 -14.53
CA ARG A 117 17.34 8.67 -13.51
C ARG A 117 18.02 10.03 -13.44
N VAL A 118 18.32 10.50 -12.24
CA VAL A 118 19.00 11.78 -12.01
C VAL A 118 19.89 11.70 -10.78
N THR A 119 21.14 12.15 -10.89
CA THR A 119 21.98 12.40 -9.71
C THR A 119 21.52 13.70 -9.07
N TYR A 120 21.04 13.62 -7.84
CA TYR A 120 20.55 14.80 -7.13
C TYR A 120 21.71 15.68 -6.66
N ALA A 121 21.82 16.88 -7.23
CA ALA A 121 22.91 17.82 -6.93
C ALA A 121 22.64 18.73 -5.72
N GLY A 122 21.49 18.58 -5.07
CA GLY A 122 21.02 19.49 -4.02
C GLY A 122 20.14 20.63 -4.57
N GLY A 123 19.45 21.34 -3.66
CA GLY A 123 18.51 22.40 -4.01
C GLY A 123 17.22 21.89 -4.63
N VAL A 124 16.49 22.78 -5.31
CA VAL A 124 15.22 22.44 -5.97
C VAL A 124 15.49 21.64 -7.25
N LEU A 125 14.89 20.45 -7.36
CA LEU A 125 14.95 19.61 -8.57
C LEU A 125 13.64 19.72 -9.35
N PRO A 126 13.60 20.43 -10.50
CA PRO A 126 12.42 20.48 -11.37
C PRO A 126 12.10 19.10 -11.97
N LEU A 127 10.80 18.73 -11.99
CA LEU A 127 10.30 17.47 -12.54
C LEU A 127 9.84 17.59 -14.01
N GLY A 128 10.60 18.29 -14.84
CA GLY A 128 10.22 18.55 -16.24
C GLY A 128 9.52 19.90 -16.42
N THR A 129 8.48 19.97 -17.26
CA THR A 129 7.75 21.20 -17.62
C THR A 129 6.42 21.35 -16.90
N SER A 130 6.08 20.45 -15.98
CA SER A 130 4.81 20.45 -15.23
C SER A 130 4.67 21.59 -14.23
N GLY A 131 5.78 22.24 -13.86
CA GLY A 131 5.84 23.19 -12.75
C GLY A 131 6.02 22.52 -11.38
N ARG A 132 6.03 21.20 -11.29
CA ARG A 132 6.34 20.44 -10.08
C ARG A 132 7.85 20.37 -9.85
N SER A 133 8.23 20.26 -8.59
CA SER A 133 9.63 20.09 -8.19
C SER A 133 9.76 19.34 -6.88
N LEU A 134 10.86 18.64 -6.70
CA LEU A 134 11.31 18.17 -5.39
C LEU A 134 12.09 19.32 -4.74
N ASP A 135 11.46 19.94 -3.74
CA ASP A 135 11.99 21.10 -3.02
C ASP A 135 12.34 20.71 -1.58
N PRO A 136 13.61 20.87 -1.14
CA PRO A 136 14.02 20.59 0.24
C PRO A 136 13.27 21.42 1.30
N ALA A 137 12.67 22.53 0.94
CA ALA A 137 11.83 23.31 1.84
C ALA A 137 10.48 22.60 2.13
N VAL A 138 10.02 21.76 1.20
CA VAL A 138 8.80 20.94 1.32
C VAL A 138 9.13 19.53 1.77
N PHE A 139 10.23 18.95 1.25
CA PHE A 139 10.70 17.58 1.49
C PHE A 139 12.10 17.62 2.11
N PRO A 140 12.23 17.88 3.43
CA PRO A 140 13.54 18.09 4.08
C PRO A 140 14.51 16.92 3.99
N GLU A 141 14.03 15.70 3.80
CA GLU A 141 14.83 14.48 3.63
C GLU A 141 15.74 14.54 2.40
N LEU A 142 15.39 15.31 1.37
CA LEU A 142 16.22 15.53 0.18
C LEU A 142 17.62 16.07 0.54
N GLY A 143 17.74 16.79 1.66
CA GLY A 143 19.04 17.30 2.12
C GLY A 143 20.08 16.21 2.38
N ARG A 144 19.64 14.98 2.68
CA ARG A 144 20.51 13.80 2.90
C ARG A 144 20.81 13.02 1.62
N LEU A 145 20.15 13.37 0.51
CA LEU A 145 20.24 12.64 -0.76
C LEU A 145 21.18 13.32 -1.78
N VAL A 146 21.88 14.39 -1.42
CA VAL A 146 22.86 15.05 -2.31
C VAL A 146 23.92 14.05 -2.75
N GLY A 147 24.13 13.94 -4.06
CA GLY A 147 25.03 12.99 -4.69
C GLY A 147 24.42 11.58 -4.92
N LYS A 148 23.22 11.30 -4.41
CA LYS A 148 22.54 10.03 -4.65
C LYS A 148 21.82 10.06 -6.00
N GLU A 149 21.63 8.86 -6.57
CA GLU A 149 20.84 8.71 -7.78
C GLU A 149 19.37 8.47 -7.42
N LEU A 150 18.49 9.27 -8.03
CA LEU A 150 17.04 9.17 -7.88
C LEU A 150 16.40 8.74 -9.20
N ILE A 151 15.26 8.06 -9.09
CA ILE A 151 14.33 7.86 -10.21
C ILE A 151 13.12 8.74 -9.93
N VAL A 152 12.78 9.62 -10.87
CA VAL A 152 11.70 10.60 -10.76
C VAL A 152 10.84 10.58 -12.03
N THR A 153 9.63 11.16 -11.97
CA THR A 153 8.79 11.40 -13.15
C THR A 153 9.06 12.77 -13.77
N ASP A 154 8.26 13.14 -14.77
CA ASP A 154 8.23 14.51 -15.32
C ASP A 154 7.29 15.45 -14.53
N GLY A 155 6.71 14.98 -13.42
CA GLY A 155 5.80 15.71 -12.54
C GLY A 155 4.37 15.84 -13.10
N THR A 156 3.99 15.05 -14.10
CA THR A 156 2.60 15.00 -14.61
C THR A 156 1.85 13.76 -14.14
N THR A 157 2.58 12.79 -13.56
CA THR A 157 2.05 11.51 -13.06
C THR A 157 2.71 11.16 -11.74
N LEU A 158 2.11 10.22 -10.98
CA LEU A 158 2.89 9.47 -9.99
C LEU A 158 4.02 8.70 -10.68
N LEU A 159 4.98 8.16 -9.91
CA LEU A 159 6.02 7.27 -10.43
C LEU A 159 5.55 5.81 -10.46
N GLY A 160 4.75 5.38 -9.49
CA GLY A 160 4.36 4.00 -9.26
C GLY A 160 5.45 3.21 -8.54
N ALA A 161 6.25 3.87 -7.70
CA ALA A 161 7.18 3.20 -6.80
C ALA A 161 6.43 2.33 -5.80
N ASP A 162 5.28 2.79 -5.38
CA ASP A 162 4.24 2.09 -4.66
C ASP A 162 3.28 1.40 -5.65
N ASP A 163 3.28 0.02 -5.81
CA ASP A 163 4.33 -0.87 -5.27
C ASP A 163 5.05 -1.64 -6.40
N LYS A 164 5.27 -1.01 -7.56
CA LYS A 164 6.04 -1.66 -8.65
C LYS A 164 7.52 -1.83 -8.31
N LEU A 165 8.03 -1.17 -7.25
CA LEU A 165 9.34 -1.50 -6.69
C LEU A 165 9.33 -2.88 -6.04
N GLY A 166 8.39 -3.17 -5.16
CA GLY A 166 8.24 -4.49 -4.56
C GLY A 166 8.03 -5.56 -5.62
N VAL A 167 7.17 -5.32 -6.62
CA VAL A 167 7.00 -6.24 -7.76
C VAL A 167 8.35 -6.48 -8.46
N ALA A 168 9.13 -5.44 -8.78
CA ALA A 168 10.41 -5.59 -9.46
C ALA A 168 11.45 -6.34 -8.60
N ILE A 169 11.46 -6.09 -7.30
CA ILE A 169 12.30 -6.80 -6.31
C ILE A 169 11.94 -8.28 -6.30
N LEU A 170 10.66 -8.64 -6.16
CA LEU A 170 10.22 -10.03 -6.08
C LEU A 170 10.42 -10.79 -7.41
N MET A 171 10.23 -10.13 -8.55
CA MET A 171 10.52 -10.71 -9.86
C MET A 171 12.02 -10.98 -10.05
N THR A 172 12.88 -10.10 -9.52
CA THR A 172 14.33 -10.30 -9.57
C THR A 172 14.80 -11.34 -8.54
N LEU A 173 14.15 -11.41 -7.37
CA LEU A 173 14.34 -12.52 -6.43
C LEU A 173 14.07 -13.86 -7.12
N ALA A 174 12.93 -13.99 -7.82
CA ALA A 174 12.60 -15.22 -8.56
C ALA A 174 13.66 -15.58 -9.60
N GLU A 175 14.14 -14.61 -10.41
CA GLU A 175 15.22 -14.83 -11.37
C GLU A 175 16.48 -15.34 -10.67
N THR A 176 16.85 -14.71 -9.53
CA THR A 176 18.08 -15.05 -8.79
C THR A 176 17.99 -16.44 -8.17
N LEU A 177 16.83 -16.81 -7.57
CA LEU A 177 16.67 -18.09 -6.91
C LEU A 177 16.42 -19.27 -7.88
N LEU A 178 16.02 -19.01 -9.11
CA LEU A 178 15.87 -20.01 -10.17
C LEU A 178 17.16 -20.21 -10.97
N ALA A 179 18.18 -19.39 -10.79
CA ALA A 179 19.47 -19.52 -11.45
C ALA A 179 20.25 -20.78 -10.96
N LYS A 180 21.14 -21.29 -11.83
CA LYS A 180 21.94 -22.50 -11.48
C LYS A 180 22.88 -22.30 -10.29
N ASP A 181 23.34 -21.08 -10.10
CA ASP A 181 24.23 -20.61 -9.04
C ASP A 181 23.49 -19.86 -7.93
N ALA A 182 22.19 -20.13 -7.80
CA ALA A 182 21.36 -19.54 -6.77
C ALA A 182 21.96 -19.72 -5.35
N PRO A 183 21.90 -18.70 -4.49
CA PRO A 183 22.26 -18.87 -3.10
C PRO A 183 21.31 -19.87 -2.40
N SER A 184 21.81 -20.53 -1.36
CA SER A 184 20.98 -21.47 -0.59
C SER A 184 19.81 -20.77 0.06
N HIS A 185 18.59 -21.28 -0.15
CA HIS A 185 17.35 -20.70 0.35
C HIS A 185 16.31 -21.78 0.70
N ARG A 186 15.38 -21.45 1.60
CA ARG A 186 14.18 -22.26 1.87
C ARG A 186 13.17 -22.14 0.71
N GLU A 187 12.08 -22.88 0.75
CA GLU A 187 10.99 -22.67 -0.18
C GLU A 187 10.42 -21.26 -0.04
N ILE A 188 10.27 -20.55 -1.17
CA ILE A 188 9.72 -19.20 -1.21
C ILE A 188 8.36 -19.22 -1.90
N ARG A 189 7.39 -18.57 -1.29
CA ARG A 189 6.03 -18.37 -1.80
C ARG A 189 5.84 -16.90 -2.14
N LEU A 190 5.67 -16.58 -3.41
CA LEU A 190 5.36 -15.21 -3.85
C LEU A 190 3.87 -15.07 -4.11
N CYS A 191 3.31 -13.93 -3.74
CA CYS A 191 1.99 -13.51 -4.18
C CYS A 191 2.03 -12.04 -4.63
N LEU A 192 1.64 -11.80 -5.89
CA LEU A 192 1.42 -10.43 -6.36
C LEU A 192 -0.09 -10.17 -6.30
N THR A 193 -0.49 -9.11 -5.58
CA THR A 193 -1.88 -8.84 -5.18
C THR A 193 -2.49 -7.69 -5.99
N PRO A 194 -3.77 -7.75 -6.37
CA PRO A 194 -4.49 -6.62 -6.96
C PRO A 194 -5.11 -5.73 -5.87
N ASP A 195 -5.49 -4.49 -6.22
CA ASP A 195 -6.42 -3.64 -5.46
C ASP A 195 -6.04 -3.34 -3.99
N GLU A 196 -4.75 -3.33 -3.66
CA GLU A 196 -4.27 -2.96 -2.34
C GLU A 196 -4.67 -1.52 -2.00
N GLU A 197 -4.46 -0.60 -2.91
CA GLU A 197 -4.64 0.85 -2.78
C GLU A 197 -6.09 1.28 -2.45
N ILE A 198 -7.04 0.38 -2.69
CA ILE A 198 -8.45 0.58 -2.31
C ILE A 198 -8.87 -0.30 -1.11
N GLY A 199 -7.89 -0.92 -0.42
CA GLY A 199 -8.12 -1.78 0.75
C GLY A 199 -8.81 -3.10 0.42
N ALA A 200 -8.75 -3.56 -0.83
CA ALA A 200 -9.33 -4.81 -1.29
C ALA A 200 -8.28 -5.86 -1.68
N GLY A 201 -6.99 -5.58 -1.44
CA GLY A 201 -5.85 -6.37 -1.89
C GLY A 201 -5.91 -7.86 -1.60
N LEU A 202 -6.49 -8.28 -0.48
CA LEU A 202 -6.65 -9.70 -0.15
C LEU A 202 -8.10 -10.21 -0.28
N HIS A 203 -8.97 -9.48 -0.96
CA HIS A 203 -10.30 -10.00 -1.30
C HIS A 203 -10.17 -11.11 -2.37
N GLY A 204 -10.47 -12.36 -1.99
CA GLY A 204 -10.29 -13.52 -2.86
C GLY A 204 -8.91 -14.16 -2.81
N PHE A 205 -8.04 -13.72 -1.89
CA PHE A 205 -6.78 -14.39 -1.60
C PHE A 205 -6.98 -15.82 -1.11
N ASP A 206 -6.18 -16.75 -1.63
CA ASP A 206 -6.20 -18.16 -1.27
C ASP A 206 -5.00 -18.52 -0.37
N PRO A 207 -5.17 -18.58 0.97
CA PRO A 207 -4.08 -18.89 1.90
C PRO A 207 -3.55 -20.32 1.75
N VAL A 208 -4.36 -21.25 1.25
CA VAL A 208 -3.94 -22.64 1.02
C VAL A 208 -2.99 -22.70 -0.18
N ARG A 209 -3.35 -22.02 -1.26
CA ARG A 209 -2.48 -21.90 -2.43
C ARG A 209 -1.21 -21.11 -2.13
N PHE A 210 -1.30 -20.04 -1.36
CA PHE A 210 -0.12 -19.30 -0.92
C PHE A 210 0.84 -20.19 -0.13
N GLY A 211 0.33 -21.00 0.80
CA GLY A 211 1.06 -22.08 1.45
C GLY A 211 2.14 -21.67 2.46
N ALA A 212 2.38 -20.39 2.70
CA ALA A 212 3.27 -19.89 3.75
C ALA A 212 2.48 -19.56 5.02
N LYS A 213 3.13 -19.71 6.19
CA LYS A 213 2.54 -19.39 7.50
C LYS A 213 3.11 -18.09 8.10
N ILE A 214 4.16 -17.57 7.51
CA ILE A 214 4.79 -16.29 7.81
C ILE A 214 5.16 -15.62 6.50
N ALA A 215 5.11 -14.30 6.44
CA ALA A 215 5.43 -13.58 5.20
C ALA A 215 6.00 -12.18 5.51
N TYR A 216 6.43 -11.49 4.45
CA TYR A 216 6.70 -10.05 4.41
C TYR A 216 5.97 -9.44 3.22
N THR A 217 5.39 -8.25 3.38
CA THR A 217 5.13 -7.36 2.26
C THR A 217 6.43 -6.62 1.92
N VAL A 218 6.63 -6.29 0.65
CA VAL A 218 7.76 -5.51 0.15
C VAL A 218 7.20 -4.23 -0.45
N ASP A 219 6.67 -3.36 0.40
CA ASP A 219 5.77 -2.26 0.07
C ASP A 219 6.07 -0.99 0.89
N GLY A 220 7.00 -1.09 1.84
CA GLY A 220 7.37 0.03 2.69
C GLY A 220 8.18 1.09 1.97
N SER A 221 8.22 2.30 2.55
CA SER A 221 8.97 3.42 2.00
C SER A 221 10.47 3.34 2.35
N GLU A 222 10.82 3.54 3.60
CA GLU A 222 12.20 3.68 4.08
C GLU A 222 12.86 2.31 4.28
N VAL A 223 13.99 2.08 3.63
CA VAL A 223 14.67 0.77 3.61
C VAL A 223 15.22 0.33 4.98
N ASP A 224 15.44 1.26 5.90
CA ASP A 224 15.92 0.98 7.27
C ASP A 224 14.78 0.74 8.28
N VAL A 225 13.53 0.73 7.82
CA VAL A 225 12.35 0.55 8.67
C VAL A 225 11.67 -0.79 8.39
N VAL A 226 11.36 -1.52 9.47
CA VAL A 226 10.44 -2.66 9.44
C VAL A 226 9.12 -2.19 10.02
N MET A 227 8.05 -2.18 9.21
CA MET A 227 6.73 -1.81 9.69
C MET A 227 6.09 -3.02 10.39
N THR A 228 5.81 -2.87 11.68
CA THR A 228 5.29 -3.94 12.54
C THR A 228 3.93 -3.62 13.14
N ALA A 229 3.41 -2.45 12.85
CA ALA A 229 2.12 -1.98 13.35
C ALA A 229 1.41 -1.13 12.28
N ASN A 230 0.10 -1.05 12.39
CA ASN A 230 -0.74 -0.17 11.59
C ASN A 230 -1.94 0.30 12.42
N PHE A 231 -2.77 1.19 11.89
CA PHE A 231 -4.00 1.58 12.58
C PHE A 231 -5.00 0.43 12.72
N ASN A 232 -5.80 0.46 13.80
CA ASN A 232 -7.16 -0.06 13.76
C ASN A 232 -8.04 0.97 13.05
N ALA A 233 -8.94 0.53 12.18
CA ALA A 233 -9.70 1.39 11.32
C ALA A 233 -11.18 1.05 11.29
N ALA A 234 -12.02 2.10 11.31
CA ALA A 234 -13.45 1.99 11.03
C ALA A 234 -13.90 3.17 10.17
N ALA A 235 -14.90 2.90 9.35
CA ALA A 235 -15.73 3.92 8.70
C ALA A 235 -17.01 4.10 9.51
N ALA A 236 -17.42 5.35 9.73
CA ALA A 236 -18.67 5.67 10.39
C ALA A 236 -19.54 6.54 9.47
N THR A 237 -20.83 6.21 9.42
CA THR A 237 -21.84 6.97 8.72
C THR A 237 -22.92 7.40 9.70
N LEU A 238 -23.21 8.68 9.74
CA LEU A 238 -24.34 9.24 10.48
C LEU A 238 -25.36 9.80 9.52
N GLU A 239 -26.60 9.39 9.71
CA GLU A 239 -27.74 9.95 9.00
C GLU A 239 -28.61 10.74 9.96
N PHE A 240 -28.86 12.00 9.63
CA PHE A 240 -29.61 12.94 10.45
C PHE A 240 -30.98 13.18 9.79
N ARG A 241 -32.05 13.12 10.58
CA ARG A 241 -33.42 13.44 10.16
C ARG A 241 -33.87 14.74 10.82
N GLY A 242 -34.38 15.64 10.01
CA GLY A 242 -34.90 16.92 10.47
C GLY A 242 -36.42 17.00 10.33
N VAL A 243 -36.97 18.11 10.84
CA VAL A 243 -38.36 18.50 10.63
C VAL A 243 -38.35 19.77 9.78
N SER A 244 -38.75 19.65 8.51
CA SER A 244 -38.80 20.78 7.57
C SER A 244 -40.17 21.42 7.58
N VAL A 245 -40.22 22.73 7.80
CA VAL A 245 -41.41 23.57 7.71
C VAL A 245 -41.05 24.91 7.06
N HIS A 246 -42.04 25.69 6.68
CA HIS A 246 -41.81 27.02 6.09
C HIS A 246 -40.97 27.89 7.03
N PRO A 247 -39.84 28.51 6.59
CA PRO A 247 -38.94 29.27 7.45
C PRO A 247 -39.63 30.37 8.28
N GLY A 248 -40.62 31.02 7.75
CA GLY A 248 -41.38 32.06 8.43
C GLY A 248 -42.20 31.58 9.62
N THR A 249 -42.50 30.28 9.72
CA THR A 249 -43.28 29.64 10.80
C THR A 249 -42.47 28.58 11.56
N ALA A 250 -41.15 28.59 11.39
CA ALA A 250 -40.24 27.55 11.88
C ALA A 250 -39.97 27.59 13.38
N LYS A 251 -40.28 28.68 14.10
CA LYS A 251 -39.96 28.87 15.48
C LYS A 251 -40.55 27.76 16.39
N GLY A 252 -39.70 27.02 17.08
CA GLY A 252 -40.11 25.94 17.99
C GLY A 252 -40.52 24.62 17.30
N VAL A 253 -40.54 24.57 15.95
CA VAL A 253 -41.00 23.40 15.17
C VAL A 253 -39.88 22.80 14.32
N MET A 254 -39.13 23.64 13.58
CA MET A 254 -38.10 23.18 12.65
C MET A 254 -36.94 22.54 13.40
N VAL A 255 -36.57 21.35 12.95
CA VAL A 255 -35.30 20.72 13.27
C VAL A 255 -34.48 20.60 11.98
N ASN A 256 -33.35 21.30 11.89
CA ASN A 256 -32.56 21.36 10.67
C ASN A 256 -31.44 20.29 10.76
N ALA A 257 -31.58 19.22 9.95
CA ALA A 257 -30.65 18.10 9.91
C ALA A 257 -29.22 18.54 9.56
N LEU A 258 -29.06 19.49 8.62
CA LEU A 258 -27.73 19.98 8.25
C LEU A 258 -27.04 20.72 9.41
N LYS A 259 -27.80 21.49 10.21
CA LYS A 259 -27.24 22.13 11.42
C LYS A 259 -26.87 21.12 12.49
N LEU A 260 -27.65 20.04 12.66
CA LEU A 260 -27.29 18.94 13.58
C LEU A 260 -26.00 18.25 13.17
N ALA A 261 -25.85 17.93 11.89
CA ALA A 261 -24.66 17.30 11.35
C ALA A 261 -23.42 18.20 11.47
N THR A 262 -23.54 19.50 11.22
CA THR A 262 -22.46 20.48 11.41
C THR A 262 -22.06 20.59 12.90
N ALA A 263 -23.03 20.64 13.80
CA ALA A 263 -22.76 20.66 15.23
C ALA A 263 -22.05 19.37 15.70
N PHE A 264 -22.47 18.21 15.15
CA PHE A 264 -21.80 16.94 15.45
C PHE A 264 -20.31 16.95 15.05
N VAL A 265 -19.96 17.50 13.88
CA VAL A 265 -18.56 17.68 13.46
C VAL A 265 -17.83 18.61 14.40
N GLN A 266 -18.45 19.70 14.87
CA GLN A 266 -17.83 20.64 15.82
C GLN A 266 -17.63 20.05 17.22
N ASP A 267 -18.41 19.05 17.61
CA ASP A 267 -18.27 18.31 18.87
C ASP A 267 -17.12 17.29 18.86
N LEU A 268 -16.54 16.98 17.68
CA LEU A 268 -15.37 16.12 17.60
C LEU A 268 -14.15 16.82 18.23
N PRO A 269 -13.27 16.08 18.94
CA PRO A 269 -12.08 16.67 19.55
C PRO A 269 -11.18 17.33 18.49
N ALA A 270 -11.07 18.65 18.52
CA ALA A 270 -10.36 19.42 17.50
C ALA A 270 -8.86 19.10 17.37
N ALA A 271 -8.24 18.56 18.43
CA ALA A 271 -6.84 18.12 18.40
C ALA A 271 -6.65 16.74 17.76
N GLU A 272 -7.74 15.98 17.58
CA GLU A 272 -7.72 14.60 17.12
C GLU A 272 -8.20 14.51 15.65
N SER A 273 -7.54 15.25 14.77
CA SER A 273 -7.76 15.24 13.34
C SER A 273 -6.45 14.90 12.60
N PRO A 274 -6.50 14.39 11.35
CA PRO A 274 -5.30 13.99 10.60
C PRO A 274 -4.26 15.11 10.51
N GLU A 275 -4.69 16.35 10.31
CA GLU A 275 -3.83 17.54 10.18
C GLU A 275 -3.19 17.98 11.50
N ARG A 276 -3.54 17.37 12.63
CA ARG A 276 -3.04 17.70 13.97
C ARG A 276 -2.41 16.54 14.73
N THR A 277 -2.39 15.36 14.11
CA THR A 277 -1.87 14.14 14.74
C THR A 277 -0.71 13.56 13.93
N SER A 278 0.22 12.92 14.63
CA SER A 278 1.40 12.29 14.05
C SER A 278 1.71 10.95 14.73
N GLY A 279 2.67 10.20 14.20
CA GLY A 279 3.12 8.94 14.78
C GLY A 279 1.95 8.00 15.07
N ARG A 280 1.82 7.59 16.34
CA ARG A 280 0.77 6.64 16.76
C ARG A 280 -0.51 7.30 17.27
N GLU A 281 -0.67 8.61 17.15
CA GLU A 281 -1.87 9.33 17.58
C GLU A 281 -3.04 9.03 16.63
N GLY A 282 -4.18 8.64 17.21
CA GLY A 282 -5.41 8.36 16.47
C GLY A 282 -6.22 9.62 16.18
N PHE A 283 -7.20 9.50 15.29
CA PHE A 283 -8.01 10.64 14.86
C PHE A 283 -9.45 10.28 14.47
N TYR A 284 -10.29 11.31 14.35
CA TYR A 284 -11.54 11.33 13.59
C TYR A 284 -11.33 12.17 12.34
N HIS A 285 -11.75 11.67 11.19
CA HIS A 285 -11.62 12.37 9.92
C HIS A 285 -12.96 12.45 9.19
N PRO A 286 -13.74 13.55 9.32
CA PRO A 286 -14.89 13.78 8.47
C PRO A 286 -14.48 13.84 6.99
N THR A 287 -15.00 12.93 6.17
CA THR A 287 -14.67 12.84 4.73
C THR A 287 -15.72 13.47 3.85
N SER A 288 -17.00 13.46 4.28
CA SER A 288 -18.06 14.11 3.54
C SER A 288 -19.20 14.53 4.45
N LEU A 289 -19.82 15.67 4.11
CA LEU A 289 -21.05 16.14 4.71
C LEU A 289 -21.97 16.67 3.61
N SER A 290 -23.15 16.09 3.48
CA SER A 290 -24.15 16.51 2.49
C SER A 290 -25.55 16.52 3.09
N GLY A 291 -26.46 17.31 2.53
CA GLY A 291 -27.84 17.31 2.99
C GLY A 291 -28.57 18.65 2.89
N ASN A 292 -29.74 18.71 3.55
CA ASN A 292 -30.60 19.86 3.63
C ASN A 292 -31.33 19.91 4.99
N VAL A 293 -32.42 20.70 5.09
CA VAL A 293 -33.18 20.82 6.36
C VAL A 293 -33.78 19.49 6.79
N ALA A 294 -34.30 18.69 5.84
CA ALA A 294 -35.02 17.46 6.16
C ALA A 294 -34.11 16.26 6.44
N ALA A 295 -32.95 16.18 5.77
CA ALA A 295 -31.98 15.06 5.94
C ALA A 295 -30.56 15.53 5.69
N ALA A 296 -29.61 14.96 6.42
CA ALA A 296 -28.18 15.13 6.16
C ALA A 296 -27.43 13.82 6.43
N LYS A 297 -26.29 13.65 5.76
CA LYS A 297 -25.40 12.50 5.91
C LYS A 297 -23.99 12.99 6.15
N LEU A 298 -23.36 12.45 7.17
CA LEU A 298 -21.94 12.65 7.52
C LEU A 298 -21.22 11.30 7.41
N SER A 299 -20.15 11.27 6.64
CA SER A 299 -19.21 10.14 6.61
C SER A 299 -17.91 10.55 7.27
N LEU A 300 -17.31 9.65 8.06
CA LEU A 300 -16.03 9.88 8.72
C LEU A 300 -15.24 8.59 8.92
N LEU A 301 -13.93 8.72 8.99
CA LEU A 301 -13.01 7.65 9.34
C LEU A 301 -12.61 7.78 10.82
N VAL A 302 -12.42 6.64 11.47
CA VAL A 302 -11.89 6.52 12.84
C VAL A 302 -10.63 5.68 12.78
N ARG A 303 -9.55 6.19 13.36
CA ARG A 303 -8.24 5.54 13.37
C ARG A 303 -7.62 5.63 14.77
N ASP A 304 -7.01 4.54 15.23
CA ASP A 304 -6.11 4.53 16.40
C ASP A 304 -5.23 3.27 16.36
N HIS A 305 -3.95 3.39 16.74
CA HIS A 305 -3.08 2.22 16.87
C HIS A 305 -3.44 1.38 18.10
N ASP A 306 -3.87 2.01 19.18
CA ASP A 306 -4.31 1.32 20.40
C ASP A 306 -5.75 0.81 20.26
N ALA A 307 -5.95 -0.49 20.46
CA ALA A 307 -7.26 -1.12 20.32
C ALA A 307 -8.27 -0.59 21.36
N GLY A 308 -7.83 -0.30 22.59
CA GLY A 308 -8.70 0.22 23.64
C GLY A 308 -9.17 1.65 23.35
N ARG A 309 -8.26 2.50 22.87
CA ARG A 309 -8.58 3.87 22.42
C ARG A 309 -9.46 3.86 21.17
N PHE A 310 -9.19 2.94 20.24
CA PHE A 310 -10.03 2.76 19.05
C PHE A 310 -11.49 2.44 19.43
N GLU A 311 -11.71 1.50 20.35
CA GLU A 311 -13.05 1.19 20.86
C GLU A 311 -13.67 2.36 21.62
N ALA A 312 -12.85 3.12 22.37
CA ALA A 312 -13.32 4.32 23.05
C ALA A 312 -13.77 5.41 22.06
N ARG A 313 -13.08 5.57 20.93
CA ARG A 313 -13.49 6.48 19.85
C ARG A 313 -14.85 6.10 19.25
N LYS A 314 -15.08 4.84 19.00
CA LYS A 314 -16.38 4.35 18.49
C LYS A 314 -17.51 4.60 19.51
N ARG A 315 -17.23 4.35 20.81
CA ARG A 315 -18.20 4.65 21.89
C ARG A 315 -18.50 6.14 21.95
N PHE A 316 -17.50 7.01 21.85
CA PHE A 316 -17.72 8.46 21.84
C PHE A 316 -18.68 8.89 20.73
N LEU A 317 -18.54 8.39 19.49
CA LEU A 317 -19.49 8.68 18.41
C LEU A 317 -20.91 8.23 18.76
N LYS A 318 -21.05 7.05 19.36
CA LYS A 318 -22.35 6.54 19.79
C LYS A 318 -22.97 7.44 20.88
N GLU A 319 -22.21 7.81 21.88
CA GLU A 319 -22.68 8.70 22.97
C GLU A 319 -23.12 10.06 22.44
N ARG A 320 -22.42 10.62 21.45
CA ARG A 320 -22.83 11.87 20.79
C ARG A 320 -24.13 11.69 19.99
N ALA A 321 -24.28 10.60 19.26
CA ALA A 321 -25.50 10.28 18.54
C ALA A 321 -26.70 10.09 19.51
N ASP A 322 -26.49 9.37 20.61
CA ASP A 322 -27.49 9.15 21.64
C ASP A 322 -27.92 10.47 22.31
N ALA A 323 -26.98 11.40 22.54
CA ALA A 323 -27.27 12.72 23.10
C ALA A 323 -28.15 13.57 22.16
N VAL A 324 -27.91 13.52 20.83
CA VAL A 324 -28.78 14.17 19.85
C VAL A 324 -30.18 13.55 19.88
N ASN A 325 -30.29 12.24 19.90
CA ASN A 325 -31.57 11.52 19.99
C ASN A 325 -32.35 11.85 21.29
N ALA A 326 -31.64 11.95 22.40
CA ALA A 326 -32.27 12.36 23.68
C ALA A 326 -32.84 13.78 23.62
N ARG A 327 -32.19 14.70 22.91
CA ARG A 327 -32.61 16.11 22.82
C ARG A 327 -33.71 16.35 21.80
N TYR A 328 -33.66 15.68 20.63
CA TYR A 328 -34.53 15.97 19.48
C TYR A 328 -35.53 14.86 19.18
N GLY A 329 -35.48 13.76 19.89
CA GLY A 329 -36.35 12.59 19.71
C GLY A 329 -35.62 11.40 19.09
N ALA A 330 -36.06 10.20 19.46
CA ALA A 330 -35.47 8.94 18.97
C ALA A 330 -35.53 8.86 17.43
N GLY A 331 -34.44 8.42 16.82
CA GLY A 331 -34.32 8.28 15.37
C GLY A 331 -33.97 9.59 14.62
N THR A 332 -33.71 10.69 15.36
CA THR A 332 -33.17 11.93 14.77
C THR A 332 -31.78 11.68 14.17
N VAL A 333 -30.96 10.82 14.79
CA VAL A 333 -29.67 10.40 14.28
C VAL A 333 -29.56 8.87 14.30
N SER A 334 -29.15 8.27 13.19
CA SER A 334 -28.67 6.88 13.14
C SER A 334 -27.17 6.84 12.88
N LEU A 335 -26.45 5.99 13.62
CA LEU A 335 -25.01 5.76 13.47
C LEU A 335 -24.78 4.33 13.02
N THR A 336 -24.04 4.18 11.93
CA THR A 336 -23.49 2.90 11.47
C THR A 336 -21.97 2.98 11.54
N VAL A 337 -21.32 2.03 12.22
CA VAL A 337 -19.87 1.90 12.28
C VAL A 337 -19.49 0.54 11.70
N LYS A 338 -18.57 0.54 10.73
CA LYS A 338 -18.05 -0.66 10.08
C LYS A 338 -16.52 -0.70 10.28
N ASP A 339 -16.03 -1.70 11.00
CA ASP A 339 -14.59 -1.96 11.10
C ASP A 339 -14.05 -2.33 9.72
N GLN A 340 -12.87 -1.82 9.36
CA GLN A 340 -12.21 -2.02 8.07
C GLN A 340 -11.04 -2.99 8.20
N TYR A 341 -10.11 -2.69 9.11
CA TYR A 341 -8.95 -3.54 9.40
C TYR A 341 -8.49 -3.33 10.86
N ARG A 342 -7.61 -4.22 11.32
CA ARG A 342 -7.04 -4.22 12.68
C ARG A 342 -5.53 -4.03 12.63
N ASN A 343 -4.95 -3.55 13.74
CA ASN A 343 -3.52 -3.42 13.91
C ASN A 343 -2.87 -4.80 13.93
N MET A 344 -1.85 -4.98 13.09
CA MET A 344 -1.08 -6.24 12.96
C MET A 344 -0.09 -6.49 14.12
N GLU A 345 0.17 -5.49 14.96
CA GLU A 345 1.22 -5.53 15.99
C GLU A 345 1.10 -6.74 16.93
N GLU A 346 -0.12 -7.09 17.36
CA GLU A 346 -0.35 -8.26 18.22
C GLU A 346 -0.03 -9.58 17.49
N GLY A 347 -0.41 -9.68 16.22
CA GLY A 347 -0.17 -10.88 15.41
C GLY A 347 1.32 -11.09 15.14
N ILE A 348 2.03 -10.03 14.76
CA ILE A 348 3.48 -10.05 14.54
C ILE A 348 4.23 -10.32 15.83
N GLY A 349 3.78 -9.77 16.97
CA GLY A 349 4.39 -10.01 18.28
C GLY A 349 4.38 -11.46 18.75
N LYS A 350 3.55 -12.32 18.14
CA LYS A 350 3.52 -13.77 18.40
C LYS A 350 4.66 -14.53 17.69
N VAL A 351 5.34 -13.89 16.73
CA VAL A 351 6.43 -14.48 15.93
C VAL A 351 7.61 -13.48 15.90
N PRO A 352 8.24 -13.20 17.06
CA PRO A 352 9.29 -12.18 17.16
C PRO A 352 10.52 -12.49 16.30
N GLU A 353 10.78 -13.76 16.01
CA GLU A 353 11.89 -14.19 15.13
C GLU A 353 11.76 -13.62 13.71
N LEU A 354 10.55 -13.35 13.23
CA LEU A 354 10.31 -12.73 11.93
C LEU A 354 10.87 -11.29 11.89
N VAL A 355 10.62 -10.52 12.96
CA VAL A 355 11.14 -9.15 13.09
C VAL A 355 12.65 -9.15 13.30
N GLU A 356 13.18 -10.09 14.09
CA GLU A 356 14.64 -10.17 14.33
C GLU A 356 15.39 -10.61 13.07
N ALA A 357 14.83 -11.50 12.24
CA ALA A 357 15.38 -11.84 10.94
C ALA A 357 15.46 -10.61 10.01
N ALA A 358 14.37 -9.82 9.94
CA ALA A 358 14.37 -8.57 9.19
C ALA A 358 15.45 -7.60 9.68
N LYS A 359 15.56 -7.38 10.99
CA LYS A 359 16.59 -6.52 11.57
C LYS A 359 18.01 -7.04 11.27
N ALA A 360 18.23 -8.36 11.30
CA ALA A 360 19.51 -8.93 10.97
C ALA A 360 19.86 -8.71 9.48
N ALA A 361 18.89 -8.87 8.58
CA ALA A 361 19.07 -8.59 7.17
C ALA A 361 19.39 -7.11 6.91
N LEU A 362 18.68 -6.17 7.56
CA LEU A 362 18.98 -4.74 7.47
C LEU A 362 20.42 -4.43 7.95
N ARG A 363 20.83 -4.97 9.10
CA ARG A 363 22.19 -4.75 9.63
C ARG A 363 23.26 -5.28 8.68
N SER A 364 23.00 -6.37 7.96
CA SER A 364 23.95 -6.91 6.97
C SER A 364 24.19 -5.95 5.79
N GLU A 365 23.28 -5.01 5.54
CA GLU A 365 23.39 -3.94 4.54
C GLU A 365 23.91 -2.62 5.14
N GLY A 366 24.40 -2.65 6.38
CA GLY A 366 24.96 -1.48 7.07
C GLY A 366 23.89 -0.48 7.53
N LEU A 367 22.63 -0.92 7.68
CA LEU A 367 21.54 -0.11 8.17
C LEU A 367 21.33 -0.31 9.67
N GLU A 368 20.88 0.73 10.38
CA GLU A 368 20.41 0.62 11.76
C GLU A 368 18.87 0.42 11.73
N PRO A 369 18.37 -0.76 12.10
CA PRO A 369 16.95 -1.08 11.98
C PRO A 369 16.09 -0.24 12.90
N ARG A 370 15.03 0.34 12.35
CA ARG A 370 13.95 1.02 13.08
C ARG A 370 12.66 0.23 12.94
N LEU A 371 11.82 0.24 13.99
CA LEU A 371 10.45 -0.29 13.89
C LEU A 371 9.50 0.87 13.61
N GLY A 372 8.64 0.67 12.62
CA GLY A 372 7.67 1.64 12.16
C GLY A 372 6.23 1.24 12.44
N ALA A 373 5.33 2.22 12.29
CA ALA A 373 3.89 2.04 12.38
C ALA A 373 3.21 2.80 11.24
N ILE A 374 2.46 2.08 10.42
CA ILE A 374 1.73 2.62 9.25
C ILE A 374 0.50 3.39 9.75
N ARG A 375 0.27 4.59 9.22
CA ARG A 375 -0.93 5.39 9.51
C ARG A 375 -2.11 5.09 8.56
N GLY A 376 -2.13 3.88 8.01
CA GLY A 376 -3.11 3.37 7.07
C GLY A 376 -3.37 1.88 7.27
N GLY A 377 -3.87 1.22 6.23
CA GLY A 377 -3.92 -0.23 6.08
C GLY A 377 -2.74 -0.73 5.26
N THR A 378 -2.64 -2.04 5.09
CA THR A 378 -1.71 -2.73 4.19
C THR A 378 -2.17 -4.18 4.02
N ASP A 379 -1.79 -4.83 2.94
CA ASP A 379 -1.99 -6.26 2.74
C ASP A 379 -1.37 -7.08 3.88
N GLY A 380 -0.22 -6.65 4.42
CA GLY A 380 0.43 -7.28 5.57
C GLY A 380 -0.46 -7.31 6.82
N ALA A 381 -1.22 -6.25 7.09
CA ALA A 381 -2.17 -6.21 8.20
C ALA A 381 -3.34 -7.17 7.99
N THR A 382 -3.88 -7.23 6.77
CA THR A 382 -4.97 -8.13 6.42
C THR A 382 -4.52 -9.59 6.47
N LEU A 383 -3.32 -9.89 5.97
CA LEU A 383 -2.74 -11.24 6.02
C LEU A 383 -2.46 -11.68 7.47
N THR A 384 -1.97 -10.77 8.31
CA THR A 384 -1.76 -11.02 9.74
C THR A 384 -3.09 -11.33 10.44
N ALA A 385 -4.17 -10.64 10.10
CA ALA A 385 -5.51 -10.92 10.62
C ALA A 385 -6.05 -12.30 10.16
N MET A 386 -5.60 -12.80 9.00
CA MET A 386 -5.88 -14.15 8.52
C MET A 386 -5.04 -15.23 9.22
N GLY A 387 -4.13 -14.85 10.13
CA GLY A 387 -3.28 -15.78 10.89
C GLY A 387 -1.92 -16.04 10.26
N ILE A 388 -1.50 -15.23 9.29
CA ILE A 388 -0.17 -15.27 8.66
C ILE A 388 0.56 -13.95 8.99
N PRO A 389 1.35 -13.90 10.07
CA PRO A 389 2.09 -12.71 10.47
C PRO A 389 2.96 -12.17 9.32
N CYS A 390 2.80 -10.88 8.99
CA CYS A 390 3.37 -10.28 7.80
C CYS A 390 3.79 -8.82 8.07
N PRO A 391 5.00 -8.57 8.62
CA PRO A 391 5.55 -7.22 8.67
C PRO A 391 5.94 -6.74 7.27
N ASP A 392 6.15 -5.43 7.13
CA ASP A 392 6.45 -4.81 5.86
C ASP A 392 7.90 -4.33 5.79
N ILE A 393 8.53 -4.50 4.61
CA ILE A 393 9.93 -4.15 4.30
C ILE A 393 9.95 -2.96 3.34
N GLY A 394 10.79 -1.96 3.62
CA GLY A 394 10.93 -0.78 2.81
C GLY A 394 11.58 -1.03 1.43
N THR A 395 11.05 -0.37 0.40
CA THR A 395 11.47 -0.49 -1.00
C THR A 395 12.47 0.59 -1.43
N GLY A 396 12.52 1.73 -0.73
CA GLY A 396 13.30 2.91 -1.12
C GLY A 396 12.53 3.95 -1.93
N GLY A 397 11.21 3.78 -2.07
CA GLY A 397 10.30 4.78 -2.63
C GLY A 397 9.93 5.88 -1.63
N ARG A 398 9.51 7.05 -2.12
CA ARG A 398 9.12 8.22 -1.31
C ARG A 398 8.00 9.00 -1.98
N ASN A 399 7.25 9.74 -1.17
CA ASN A 399 6.18 10.64 -1.60
C ASN A 399 5.10 9.93 -2.43
N PHE A 400 4.74 8.73 -2.02
CA PHE A 400 3.74 7.89 -2.68
C PHE A 400 2.44 8.63 -2.97
N HIS A 401 1.63 8.14 -3.92
CA HIS A 401 0.33 8.67 -4.34
C HIS A 401 0.37 10.07 -4.97
N GLY A 402 1.55 10.59 -5.36
CA GLY A 402 1.65 11.97 -5.84
C GLY A 402 2.62 12.17 -7.01
N GLU A 403 2.48 13.32 -7.67
CA GLU A 403 3.32 13.73 -8.80
C GLU A 403 4.79 14.04 -8.40
N CYS A 404 5.07 14.10 -7.08
CA CYS A 404 6.40 14.26 -6.50
C CYS A 404 6.99 12.94 -5.99
N GLU A 405 6.44 11.81 -6.41
CA GLU A 405 6.92 10.49 -6.06
C GLU A 405 8.30 10.23 -6.68
N TYR A 406 9.20 9.61 -5.91
CA TYR A 406 10.53 9.25 -6.38
C TYR A 406 11.06 7.98 -5.69
N ALA A 407 12.08 7.35 -6.28
CA ALA A 407 12.80 6.23 -5.69
C ALA A 407 14.29 6.54 -5.56
N ILE A 408 14.94 6.00 -4.53
CA ILE A 408 16.37 6.16 -4.24
C ILE A 408 17.07 4.88 -4.68
N VAL A 409 17.85 4.92 -5.77
CA VAL A 409 18.45 3.73 -6.41
C VAL A 409 19.23 2.87 -5.41
N GLU A 410 20.08 3.47 -4.58
CA GLU A 410 20.87 2.74 -3.57
C GLU A 410 19.97 2.03 -2.54
N GLU A 411 18.84 2.63 -2.15
CA GLU A 411 17.91 2.01 -1.21
C GLU A 411 17.13 0.86 -1.86
N VAL A 412 16.74 0.99 -3.12
CA VAL A 412 16.13 -0.09 -3.90
C VAL A 412 17.08 -1.30 -4.02
N GLU A 413 18.36 -1.06 -4.31
CA GLU A 413 19.38 -2.10 -4.35
C GLU A 413 19.53 -2.80 -2.99
N LYS A 414 19.54 -2.03 -1.89
CA LYS A 414 19.60 -2.59 -0.53
C LYS A 414 18.37 -3.40 -0.20
N SER A 415 17.18 -2.90 -0.54
CA SER A 415 15.92 -3.63 -0.34
C SER A 415 15.94 -5.00 -1.03
N PHE A 416 16.39 -5.07 -2.26
CA PHE A 416 16.57 -6.36 -2.96
C PHE A 416 17.51 -7.30 -2.18
N ARG A 417 18.68 -6.82 -1.73
CA ARG A 417 19.61 -7.66 -0.98
C ARG A 417 19.09 -8.11 0.38
N ILE A 418 18.28 -7.25 1.04
CA ILE A 418 17.57 -7.59 2.28
C ILE A 418 16.60 -8.74 2.02
N VAL A 419 15.75 -8.62 1.00
CA VAL A 419 14.76 -9.65 0.63
C VAL A 419 15.47 -10.97 0.23
N LEU A 420 16.53 -10.88 -0.54
CA LEU A 420 17.38 -12.05 -0.88
C LEU A 420 18.00 -12.68 0.38
N LYS A 421 18.48 -11.89 1.33
CA LYS A 421 19.02 -12.38 2.59
C LYS A 421 17.97 -13.10 3.43
N LEU A 422 16.76 -12.56 3.51
CA LEU A 422 15.63 -13.17 4.23
C LEU A 422 15.25 -14.53 3.64
N SER A 423 15.36 -14.73 2.32
CA SER A 423 15.08 -16.02 1.69
C SER A 423 16.05 -17.13 2.10
N GLY A 424 17.26 -16.76 2.53
CA GLY A 424 18.33 -17.67 2.98
C GLY A 424 18.40 -17.89 4.50
N MET A 425 17.57 -17.18 5.28
CA MET A 425 17.56 -17.27 6.76
C MET A 425 16.68 -18.39 7.29
#